data_76f425a7ec21b80ef2b41e0af826db1d
#
_entry.id   76f425a7ec21b80ef2b41e0af826db1d
#
_cell.length_a   1.000
_cell.length_b   1.000
_cell.length_c   1.000
_cell.angle_alpha   90.00
_cell.angle_beta   90.00
_cell.angle_gamma   90.00
#
_symmetry.space_group_name_H-M   'P 1'
#
loop_
_entity.id
_entity.type
_entity.pdbx_description
1 polymer ?
#
loop_
_entity_poly.entity_id
_entity_poly.type
_entity_poly.pdbx_seq_one_letter_code
_entity_poly.pdbx_strand_id
1 'polypeptide(L)'
;MTDEESLADSIPVDLRALARRDARVSGRSALAAMPRLAAALHEAPGARQAQWTLHGSLRALPGGGSQPMAELTVRAVLPLQCQRCLRTVEEPIDERALFRLVDVEPELSDEELEAEDEALCADAPVVLRELVEDQLILALPLVPMHAACEPPAAPEPADAPPDASPFAVLQRLRSTKR
;
A
#
# COMPACT_ATOMS: atom_id res chain seq x y z
N MET A 1 16.19 -18.17 -14.42
CA MET A 1 15.00 -17.61 -15.11
C MET A 1 14.31 -16.52 -14.29
N THR A 2 14.86 -16.13 -13.13
CA THR A 2 14.30 -15.14 -12.20
C THR A 2 14.88 -13.73 -12.35
N ASP A 3 16.05 -13.59 -12.99
CA ASP A 3 16.74 -12.31 -13.08
C ASP A 3 16.21 -11.39 -14.20
N GLU A 4 15.65 -11.96 -15.26
CA GLU A 4 15.18 -11.20 -16.42
C GLU A 4 13.84 -10.50 -16.16
N GLU A 5 12.96 -11.09 -15.37
CA GLU A 5 11.69 -10.46 -14.93
C GLU A 5 11.90 -9.33 -13.91
N SER A 6 12.91 -9.46 -13.03
CA SER A 6 13.26 -8.42 -12.05
C SER A 6 13.89 -7.20 -12.69
N LEU A 7 14.60 -7.36 -13.82
CA LEU A 7 15.18 -6.26 -14.58
C LEU A 7 14.13 -5.45 -15.35
N ALA A 8 13.05 -6.08 -15.79
CA ALA A 8 12.00 -5.41 -16.57
C ALA A 8 11.25 -4.36 -15.74
N ASP A 9 10.99 -4.59 -14.46
CA ASP A 9 10.25 -3.66 -13.59
C ASP A 9 11.09 -2.46 -13.11
N SER A 10 12.40 -2.54 -13.21
CA SER A 10 13.31 -1.43 -12.89
C SER A 10 13.61 -0.50 -14.09
N ILE A 11 13.16 -0.89 -15.28
CA ILE A 11 13.30 -0.06 -16.49
C ILE A 11 12.18 0.97 -16.52
N PRO A 12 12.48 2.27 -16.77
CA PRO A 12 11.46 3.28 -16.93
C PRO A 12 10.52 2.99 -18.11
N VAL A 13 9.21 3.10 -17.88
CA VAL A 13 8.14 2.84 -18.86
C VAL A 13 7.45 4.14 -19.24
N ASP A 14 7.32 4.41 -20.54
CA ASP A 14 6.49 5.49 -21.06
C ASP A 14 5.01 5.05 -20.99
N LEU A 15 4.31 5.47 -19.94
CA LEU A 15 2.90 5.16 -19.71
C LEU A 15 1.99 5.71 -20.80
N ARG A 16 2.31 6.88 -21.38
CA ARG A 16 1.53 7.47 -22.47
C ARG A 16 1.70 6.69 -23.76
N ALA A 17 2.90 6.18 -24.05
CA ALA A 17 3.12 5.30 -25.19
C ALA A 17 2.38 3.98 -25.01
N LEU A 18 2.30 3.45 -23.77
CA LEU A 18 1.51 2.28 -23.44
C LEU A 18 0.02 2.54 -23.69
N ALA A 19 -0.51 3.68 -23.21
CA ALA A 19 -1.90 4.07 -23.38
C ALA A 19 -2.29 4.25 -24.86
N ARG A 20 -1.44 4.89 -25.66
CA ARG A 20 -1.69 5.06 -27.10
C ARG A 20 -1.78 3.76 -27.89
N ARG A 21 -1.15 2.69 -27.39
CA ARG A 21 -1.14 1.37 -28.04
C ARG A 21 -2.18 0.41 -27.47
N ASP A 22 -2.95 0.84 -26.48
CA ASP A 22 -3.86 -0.03 -25.71
C ASP A 22 -3.13 -1.31 -25.24
N ALA A 23 -1.91 -1.11 -24.75
CA ALA A 23 -1.00 -2.22 -24.46
C ALA A 23 -1.06 -2.65 -22.99
N ARG A 24 -0.78 -3.94 -22.78
CA ARG A 24 -0.72 -4.55 -21.45
C ARG A 24 0.64 -5.18 -21.25
N VAL A 25 1.21 -4.95 -20.07
CA VAL A 25 2.44 -5.57 -19.59
C VAL A 25 2.17 -6.19 -18.22
N SER A 26 2.85 -7.27 -17.91
CA SER A 26 2.72 -7.93 -16.60
C SER A 26 4.06 -8.53 -16.18
N GLY A 27 4.22 -8.73 -14.89
CA GLY A 27 5.45 -9.30 -14.36
C GLY A 27 5.37 -9.59 -12.88
N ARG A 28 6.55 -9.79 -12.30
CA ARG A 28 6.74 -10.03 -10.88
C ARG A 28 7.92 -9.22 -10.39
N SER A 29 7.77 -8.63 -9.22
CA SER A 29 8.80 -7.86 -8.54
C SER A 29 9.11 -8.48 -7.19
N ALA A 30 10.38 -8.67 -6.88
CA ALA A 30 10.78 -9.15 -5.57
C ALA A 30 10.48 -8.10 -4.50
N LEU A 31 9.77 -8.45 -3.43
CA LEU A 31 9.49 -7.52 -2.32
C LEU A 31 10.78 -7.00 -1.66
N ALA A 32 11.86 -7.80 -1.70
CA ALA A 32 13.18 -7.39 -1.22
C ALA A 32 13.80 -6.23 -2.04
N ALA A 33 13.33 -5.98 -3.26
CA ALA A 33 13.75 -4.86 -4.10
C ALA A 33 12.92 -3.58 -3.86
N MET A 34 11.98 -3.60 -2.90
CA MET A 34 11.07 -2.53 -2.50
C MET A 34 11.39 -2.05 -1.08
N PRO A 35 12.36 -1.14 -0.91
CA PRO A 35 12.92 -0.83 0.43
C PRO A 35 11.92 -0.15 1.36
N ARG A 36 11.01 0.69 0.84
CA ARG A 36 9.99 1.37 1.66
C ARG A 36 8.95 0.37 2.17
N LEU A 37 8.47 -0.52 1.31
CA LEU A 37 7.58 -1.60 1.69
C LEU A 37 8.26 -2.55 2.67
N ALA A 38 9.50 -2.98 2.39
CA ALA A 38 10.24 -3.90 3.25
C ALA A 38 10.43 -3.35 4.68
N ALA A 39 10.55 -2.03 4.84
CA ALA A 39 10.64 -1.38 6.15
C ALA A 39 9.31 -1.42 6.93
N ALA A 40 8.17 -1.60 6.27
CA ALA A 40 6.85 -1.71 6.88
C ALA A 40 6.45 -3.16 7.23
N LEU A 41 7.19 -4.15 6.74
CA LEU A 41 6.91 -5.56 7.02
C LEU A 41 7.40 -5.96 8.41
N HIS A 42 6.70 -6.91 9.04
CA HIS A 42 7.09 -7.46 10.35
C HIS A 42 8.32 -8.37 10.25
N GLU A 43 8.47 -9.07 9.14
CA GLU A 43 9.60 -9.95 8.86
C GLU A 43 10.23 -9.59 7.52
N ALA A 44 11.50 -9.94 7.35
CA ALA A 44 12.18 -9.78 6.07
C ALA A 44 11.38 -10.47 4.95
N PRO A 45 11.22 -9.83 3.79
CA PRO A 45 10.37 -10.35 2.71
C PRO A 45 10.85 -11.69 2.13
N GLY A 46 12.13 -12.04 2.27
CA GLY A 46 12.68 -13.28 1.74
C GLY A 46 12.53 -13.37 0.22
N ALA A 47 12.04 -14.52 -0.26
CA ALA A 47 11.79 -14.77 -1.69
C ALA A 47 10.37 -14.37 -2.15
N ARG A 48 9.60 -13.65 -1.32
CA ARG A 48 8.23 -13.22 -1.68
C ARG A 48 8.27 -12.23 -2.84
N GLN A 49 7.26 -12.32 -3.69
CA GLN A 49 7.12 -11.47 -4.88
C GLN A 49 5.72 -10.88 -4.94
N ALA A 50 5.63 -9.65 -5.46
CA ALA A 50 4.39 -9.07 -5.94
C ALA A 50 4.19 -9.46 -7.41
N GLN A 51 2.97 -9.81 -7.78
CA GLN A 51 2.54 -9.96 -9.17
C GLN A 51 1.82 -8.69 -9.58
N TRP A 52 2.08 -8.20 -10.78
CA TRP A 52 1.45 -6.99 -11.26
C TRP A 52 1.08 -7.09 -12.74
N THR A 53 0.07 -6.33 -13.11
CA THR A 53 -0.34 -6.09 -14.50
C THR A 53 -0.63 -4.62 -14.68
N LEU A 54 -0.03 -4.01 -15.69
CA LEU A 54 -0.27 -2.63 -16.08
C LEU A 54 -0.89 -2.60 -17.48
N HIS A 55 -2.02 -1.92 -17.62
CA HIS A 55 -2.75 -1.74 -18.87
C HIS A 55 -2.90 -0.25 -19.16
N GLY A 56 -2.35 0.21 -20.28
CA GLY A 56 -2.59 1.56 -20.79
C GLY A 56 -3.77 1.60 -21.73
N SER A 57 -4.62 2.63 -21.64
CA SER A 57 -5.79 2.81 -22.49
C SER A 57 -6.08 4.28 -22.75
N LEU A 58 -6.99 4.57 -23.69
CA LEU A 58 -7.47 5.92 -23.96
C LEU A 58 -8.96 6.00 -23.62
N ARG A 59 -9.33 6.88 -22.68
CA ARG A 59 -10.72 7.18 -22.35
C ARG A 59 -11.21 8.34 -23.20
N ALA A 60 -12.31 8.16 -23.94
CA ALA A 60 -12.92 9.24 -24.71
C ALA A 60 -13.47 10.34 -23.79
N LEU A 61 -13.26 11.61 -24.17
CA LEU A 61 -13.77 12.76 -23.44
C LEU A 61 -15.05 13.29 -24.05
N PRO A 62 -16.02 13.77 -23.23
CA PRO A 62 -17.17 14.53 -23.72
C PRO A 62 -16.69 15.76 -24.51
N GLY A 63 -17.18 15.94 -25.72
CA GLY A 63 -16.75 17.05 -26.57
C GLY A 63 -15.59 16.77 -27.53
N GLY A 64 -15.06 15.54 -27.49
CA GLY A 64 -13.97 15.09 -28.37
C GLY A 64 -12.62 15.07 -27.68
N GLY A 65 -11.68 14.33 -28.27
CA GLY A 65 -10.38 14.05 -27.66
C GLY A 65 -10.36 12.79 -26.81
N SER A 66 -9.21 12.51 -26.22
CA SER A 66 -9.02 11.34 -25.35
C SER A 66 -8.07 11.64 -24.20
N GLN A 67 -8.35 11.05 -23.05
CA GLN A 67 -7.53 11.08 -21.85
C GLN A 67 -6.73 9.78 -21.77
N PRO A 68 -5.39 9.84 -21.75
CA PRO A 68 -4.59 8.65 -21.51
C PRO A 68 -4.76 8.18 -20.06
N MET A 69 -4.95 6.86 -19.91
CA MET A 69 -5.19 6.16 -18.65
C MET A 69 -4.18 5.05 -18.47
N ALA A 70 -3.89 4.71 -17.23
CA ALA A 70 -3.17 3.50 -16.87
C ALA A 70 -3.89 2.80 -15.73
N GLU A 71 -4.09 1.49 -15.85
CA GLU A 71 -4.67 0.65 -14.81
C GLU A 71 -3.60 -0.30 -14.30
N LEU A 72 -3.30 -0.23 -13.02
CA LEU A 72 -2.37 -1.14 -12.34
C LEU A 72 -3.14 -2.07 -11.42
N THR A 73 -2.95 -3.39 -11.60
CA THR A 73 -3.41 -4.40 -10.64
C THR A 73 -2.18 -5.00 -9.98
N VAL A 74 -2.21 -5.09 -8.65
CA VAL A 74 -1.10 -5.65 -7.86
C VAL A 74 -1.63 -6.71 -6.90
N ARG A 75 -0.92 -7.85 -6.81
CA ARG A 75 -1.22 -8.95 -5.88
C ARG A 75 0.03 -9.37 -5.15
N ALA A 76 -0.07 -9.46 -3.82
CA ALA A 76 1.02 -9.93 -2.97
C ALA A 76 0.48 -10.55 -1.69
N VAL A 77 1.33 -11.30 -0.96
CA VAL A 77 1.06 -11.69 0.42
C VAL A 77 2.16 -11.09 1.28
N LEU A 78 1.76 -10.25 2.25
CA LEU A 78 2.67 -9.43 3.04
C LEU A 78 2.70 -9.92 4.49
N PRO A 79 3.89 -10.19 5.06
CA PRO A 79 4.05 -10.58 6.47
C PRO A 79 3.99 -9.33 7.36
N LEU A 80 2.81 -9.02 7.90
CA LEU A 80 2.57 -7.88 8.78
C LEU A 80 2.54 -8.30 10.25
N GLN A 81 2.64 -7.33 11.17
CA GLN A 81 2.48 -7.59 12.58
C GLN A 81 1.02 -7.54 12.99
N CYS A 82 0.49 -8.64 13.48
CA CYS A 82 -0.85 -8.66 14.06
C CYS A 82 -0.93 -7.74 15.29
N GLN A 83 -1.83 -6.77 15.26
CA GLN A 83 -1.96 -5.76 16.34
C GLN A 83 -2.57 -6.32 17.63
N ARG A 84 -3.08 -7.56 17.60
CA ARG A 84 -3.62 -8.23 18.81
C ARG A 84 -2.59 -9.12 19.50
N CYS A 85 -1.95 -10.02 18.75
CA CYS A 85 -1.06 -11.03 19.34
C CYS A 85 0.43 -10.77 19.09
N LEU A 86 0.76 -9.71 18.33
CA LEU A 86 2.10 -9.23 17.96
C LEU A 86 2.93 -10.24 17.13
N ARG A 87 2.33 -11.35 16.71
CA ARG A 87 2.95 -12.32 15.79
C ARG A 87 2.69 -11.94 14.34
N THR A 88 3.45 -12.53 13.44
CA THR A 88 3.27 -12.34 11.98
C THR A 88 1.89 -12.83 11.54
N VAL A 89 1.22 -12.01 10.73
CA VAL A 89 0.01 -12.36 9.98
C VAL A 89 0.31 -12.18 8.50
N GLU A 90 -0.05 -13.19 7.70
CA GLU A 90 0.09 -13.14 6.25
C GLU A 90 -1.15 -12.44 5.66
N GLU A 91 -0.94 -11.19 5.20
CA GLU A 91 -2.02 -10.37 4.67
C GLU A 91 -2.03 -10.44 3.14
N PRO A 92 -3.10 -11.00 2.53
CA PRO A 92 -3.25 -11.00 1.09
C PRO A 92 -3.69 -9.61 0.61
N ILE A 93 -2.92 -9.04 -0.33
CA ILE A 93 -3.26 -7.80 -1.02
C ILE A 93 -3.70 -8.15 -2.45
N ASP A 94 -4.81 -7.58 -2.89
CA ASP A 94 -5.32 -7.62 -4.27
C ASP A 94 -5.90 -6.24 -4.58
N GLU A 95 -5.07 -5.35 -5.13
CA GLU A 95 -5.40 -3.96 -5.36
C GLU A 95 -5.43 -3.62 -6.84
N ARG A 96 -6.30 -2.65 -7.16
CA ARG A 96 -6.45 -2.08 -8.49
C ARG A 96 -6.50 -0.58 -8.39
N ALA A 97 -5.51 0.08 -9.00
CA ALA A 97 -5.44 1.53 -9.12
C ALA A 97 -5.70 1.96 -10.57
N LEU A 98 -6.48 3.00 -10.75
CA LEU A 98 -6.76 3.61 -12.04
C LEU A 98 -6.16 5.02 -12.06
N PHE A 99 -5.24 5.26 -12.98
CA PHE A 99 -4.53 6.53 -13.12
C PHE A 99 -4.99 7.27 -14.36
N ARG A 100 -5.24 8.55 -14.18
CA ARG A 100 -5.37 9.54 -15.25
C ARG A 100 -4.00 10.18 -15.47
N LEU A 101 -3.42 9.97 -16.65
CA LEU A 101 -2.07 10.46 -16.96
C LEU A 101 -2.13 11.94 -17.32
N VAL A 102 -1.49 12.77 -16.50
CA VAL A 102 -1.47 14.23 -16.63
C VAL A 102 -0.05 14.75 -16.85
N ASP A 103 0.08 15.97 -17.39
CA ASP A 103 1.38 16.63 -17.55
C ASP A 103 1.80 17.40 -16.29
N VAL A 104 0.80 17.89 -15.56
CA VAL A 104 0.98 18.65 -14.32
C VAL A 104 -0.03 18.16 -13.31
N GLU A 105 0.38 18.03 -12.07
CA GLU A 105 -0.49 17.66 -10.97
C GLU A 105 -1.63 18.70 -10.83
N PRO A 106 -2.91 18.26 -10.83
CA PRO A 106 -4.03 19.17 -10.68
C PRO A 106 -4.04 19.77 -9.26
N GLU A 107 -4.65 20.96 -9.14
CA GLU A 107 -4.94 21.50 -7.81
C GLU A 107 -5.95 20.62 -7.10
N LEU A 108 -5.75 20.41 -5.80
CA LEU A 108 -6.64 19.62 -4.96
C LEU A 108 -7.99 20.30 -4.84
N SER A 109 -9.01 19.75 -5.46
CA SER A 109 -10.40 20.21 -5.41
C SER A 109 -11.31 19.08 -4.91
N ASP A 110 -12.57 19.43 -4.55
CA ASP A 110 -13.54 18.42 -4.16
C ASP A 110 -13.80 17.41 -5.28
N GLU A 111 -13.75 17.85 -6.54
CA GLU A 111 -13.89 16.99 -7.72
C GLU A 111 -12.74 15.99 -7.86
N GLU A 112 -11.51 16.43 -7.59
CA GLU A 112 -10.32 15.55 -7.58
C GLU A 112 -10.34 14.55 -6.42
N LEU A 113 -10.86 14.95 -5.25
CA LEU A 113 -11.00 14.06 -4.09
C LEU A 113 -12.09 12.99 -4.27
N GLU A 114 -13.12 13.28 -5.07
CA GLU A 114 -14.23 12.36 -5.36
C GLU A 114 -13.98 11.53 -6.64
N ALA A 115 -12.90 11.80 -7.39
CA ALA A 115 -12.60 11.09 -8.62
C ALA A 115 -12.26 9.61 -8.34
N GLU A 116 -12.76 8.71 -9.20
CA GLU A 116 -12.42 7.27 -9.15
C GLU A 116 -11.00 6.98 -9.67
N ASP A 117 -10.41 7.92 -10.39
CA ASP A 117 -9.07 7.83 -10.94
C ASP A 117 -8.13 8.83 -10.27
N GLU A 118 -6.90 8.41 -10.00
CA GLU A 118 -5.86 9.25 -9.44
C GLU A 118 -5.09 9.97 -10.56
N ALA A 119 -4.76 11.25 -10.35
CA ALA A 119 -3.89 11.96 -11.27
C ALA A 119 -2.45 11.50 -11.10
N LEU A 120 -1.84 10.98 -12.16
CA LEU A 120 -0.44 10.58 -12.19
C LEU A 120 0.34 11.41 -13.21
N CYS A 121 1.32 12.17 -12.73
CA CYS A 121 2.22 12.91 -13.62
C CYS A 121 3.06 11.92 -14.44
N ALA A 122 2.91 12.00 -15.77
CA ALA A 122 3.56 11.11 -16.73
C ALA A 122 4.23 11.93 -17.86
N ASP A 123 4.84 13.04 -17.49
CA ASP A 123 5.70 13.88 -18.35
C ASP A 123 7.04 13.19 -18.67
N ALA A 124 7.47 12.26 -17.79
CA ALA A 124 8.65 11.42 -17.94
C ALA A 124 8.31 9.93 -17.76
N PRO A 125 9.16 9.00 -18.24
CA PRO A 125 9.00 7.58 -17.99
C PRO A 125 9.04 7.25 -16.50
N VAL A 126 8.14 6.36 -16.06
CA VAL A 126 7.96 5.95 -14.67
C VAL A 126 8.65 4.61 -14.42
N VAL A 127 9.34 4.47 -13.29
CA VAL A 127 9.89 3.18 -12.85
C VAL A 127 8.76 2.34 -12.26
N LEU A 128 8.39 1.28 -12.98
CA LEU A 128 7.20 0.50 -12.64
C LEU A 128 7.28 -0.15 -11.25
N ARG A 129 8.46 -0.58 -10.81
CA ARG A 129 8.64 -1.13 -9.46
C ARG A 129 8.29 -0.12 -8.37
N GLU A 130 8.64 1.15 -8.54
CA GLU A 130 8.30 2.21 -7.59
C GLU A 130 6.79 2.42 -7.52
N LEU A 131 6.11 2.42 -8.66
CA LEU A 131 4.65 2.51 -8.71
C LEU A 131 3.96 1.31 -8.05
N VAL A 132 4.47 0.09 -8.27
CA VAL A 132 3.99 -1.13 -7.61
C VAL A 132 4.22 -1.07 -6.09
N GLU A 133 5.39 -0.58 -5.65
CA GLU A 133 5.71 -0.39 -4.24
C GLU A 133 4.76 0.61 -3.57
N ASP A 134 4.48 1.74 -4.24
CA ASP A 134 3.55 2.75 -3.74
C ASP A 134 2.15 2.17 -3.54
N GLN A 135 1.63 1.44 -4.53
CA GLN A 135 0.31 0.82 -4.42
C GLN A 135 0.24 -0.24 -3.32
N LEU A 136 1.29 -1.03 -3.12
CA LEU A 136 1.34 -1.99 -2.01
C LEU A 136 1.36 -1.29 -0.65
N ILE A 137 2.07 -0.16 -0.52
CA ILE A 137 2.11 0.62 0.73
C ILE A 137 0.74 1.23 1.02
N LEU A 138 0.06 1.80 0.01
CA LEU A 138 -1.27 2.38 0.16
C LEU A 138 -2.33 1.33 0.51
N ALA A 139 -2.16 0.09 0.05
CA ALA A 139 -3.05 -1.04 0.32
C ALA A 139 -2.85 -1.69 1.69
N LEU A 140 -1.84 -1.27 2.47
CA LEU A 140 -1.63 -1.84 3.80
C LEU A 140 -2.83 -1.58 4.71
N PRO A 141 -3.38 -2.62 5.38
CA PRO A 141 -4.46 -2.41 6.33
C PRO A 141 -3.99 -1.56 7.52
N LEU A 142 -4.84 -0.65 7.98
CA LEU A 142 -4.55 0.19 9.16
C LEU A 142 -4.31 -0.67 10.42
N VAL A 143 -4.99 -1.80 10.53
CA VAL A 143 -4.92 -2.69 11.70
C VAL A 143 -4.89 -4.15 11.24
N PRO A 144 -3.72 -4.68 10.83
CA PRO A 144 -3.60 -6.09 10.46
C PRO A 144 -3.86 -6.99 11.67
N MET A 145 -4.73 -8.01 11.51
CA MET A 145 -5.05 -8.94 12.60
C MET A 145 -5.39 -10.34 12.08
N HIS A 146 -4.99 -11.37 12.82
CA HIS A 146 -5.53 -12.71 12.60
C HIS A 146 -7.05 -12.73 12.85
N ALA A 147 -7.77 -13.52 12.10
CA ALA A 147 -9.20 -13.76 12.31
C ALA A 147 -9.50 -14.21 13.75
N ALA A 148 -8.64 -15.08 14.29
CA ALA A 148 -8.70 -15.53 15.68
C ALA A 148 -7.28 -15.62 16.27
N CYS A 149 -7.05 -14.95 17.38
CA CYS A 149 -5.82 -15.06 18.18
C CYS A 149 -6.05 -14.45 19.56
N GLU A 150 -5.20 -14.80 20.49
CA GLU A 150 -5.19 -14.23 21.84
C GLU A 150 -4.04 -13.23 21.98
N PRO A 151 -4.24 -12.13 22.72
CA PRO A 151 -3.16 -11.21 23.05
C PRO A 151 -2.07 -11.92 23.86
N PRO A 152 -0.82 -11.40 23.88
CA PRO A 152 0.20 -11.89 24.80
C PRO A 152 -0.32 -11.84 26.25
N ALA A 153 0.09 -12.82 27.06
CA ALA A 153 -0.24 -12.78 28.49
C ALA A 153 0.22 -11.43 29.07
N ALA A 154 -0.68 -10.77 29.78
CA ALA A 154 -0.30 -9.56 30.49
C ALA A 154 0.84 -9.92 31.48
N PRO A 155 1.88 -9.09 31.63
CA PRO A 155 2.85 -9.28 32.69
C PRO A 155 2.10 -9.32 34.01
N GLU A 156 2.47 -10.29 34.89
CA GLU A 156 1.90 -10.31 36.22
C GLU A 156 2.08 -8.94 36.88
N PRO A 157 1.02 -8.40 37.50
CA PRO A 157 1.14 -7.12 38.17
C PRO A 157 2.29 -7.24 39.18
N ALA A 158 3.35 -6.47 38.98
CA ALA A 158 4.38 -6.35 39.97
C ALA A 158 3.69 -5.98 41.29
N ASP A 159 4.10 -6.62 42.43
CA ASP A 159 3.66 -6.29 43.79
C ASP A 159 4.08 -4.84 44.18
N ALA A 160 3.75 -3.90 43.36
CA ALA A 160 3.94 -2.48 43.62
C ALA A 160 2.79 -2.00 44.52
N PRO A 161 3.10 -1.32 45.64
CA PRO A 161 2.07 -0.76 46.50
C PRO A 161 1.15 0.15 45.66
N PRO A 162 -0.18 0.16 45.92
CA PRO A 162 -1.17 0.85 45.12
C PRO A 162 -0.90 2.36 44.97
N ASP A 163 -0.14 2.92 45.89
CA ASP A 163 0.24 4.36 45.84
C ASP A 163 1.41 4.67 44.90
N ALA A 164 2.08 3.66 44.34
CA ALA A 164 3.17 3.84 43.37
C ALA A 164 2.66 4.01 41.93
N SER A 165 1.38 3.84 41.67
CA SER A 165 0.81 4.04 40.34
C SER A 165 0.79 5.54 39.98
N PRO A 166 1.34 5.97 38.82
CA PRO A 166 1.22 7.36 38.35
C PRO A 166 -0.25 7.78 38.16
N PHE A 167 -1.19 6.83 38.10
CA PHE A 167 -2.62 7.06 37.95
C PHE A 167 -3.38 7.01 39.29
N ALA A 168 -2.71 6.84 40.45
CA ALA A 168 -3.37 6.83 41.77
C ALA A 168 -4.20 8.10 42.04
N VAL A 169 -3.80 9.24 41.48
CA VAL A 169 -4.53 10.51 41.54
C VAL A 169 -5.94 10.38 40.92
N LEU A 170 -6.14 9.55 39.90
CA LEU A 170 -7.45 9.38 39.24
C LEU A 170 -8.45 8.60 40.09
N GLN A 171 -8.00 7.87 41.11
CA GLN A 171 -8.89 7.16 42.05
C GLN A 171 -9.74 8.18 42.85
N ARG A 172 -9.22 9.38 43.12
CA ARG A 172 -9.94 10.46 43.81
C ARG A 172 -11.13 10.97 43.01
N LEU A 173 -11.08 10.90 41.65
CA LEU A 173 -12.18 11.33 40.77
C LEU A 173 -13.36 10.35 40.82
N ARG A 174 -13.12 9.06 41.14
CA ARG A 174 -14.19 8.06 41.29
C ARG A 174 -15.04 8.27 42.57
N SER A 175 -14.45 8.87 43.59
CA SER A 175 -15.10 9.09 44.88
C SER A 175 -16.01 10.32 44.92
N THR A 176 -16.00 11.19 43.91
CA THR A 176 -16.73 12.46 43.90
C THR A 176 -18.10 12.37 43.22
N LYS A 177 -18.54 11.19 42.78
CA LYS A 177 -19.88 10.97 42.21
C LYS A 177 -20.82 10.41 43.27
N ARG A 178 -21.40 11.32 44.02
CA ARG A 178 -22.59 11.08 44.84
C ARG A 178 -23.62 12.19 44.60
#